data_7cf3b5862af316f7c691a437a9409643
#
_entry.id   7cf3b5862af316f7c691a437a9409643
#
_cell.length_a   1.000
_cell.length_b   1.000
_cell.length_c   1.000
_cell.angle_alpha   90.00
_cell.angle_beta   90.00
_cell.angle_gamma   90.00
#
_symmetry.space_group_name_H-M   'P 1'
#
loop_
_entity.id
_entity.type
_entity.pdbx_description
1 polymer ?
#
loop_
_entity_poly.entity_id
_entity_poly.type
_entity_poly.pdbx_seq_one_letter_code
_entity_poly.pdbx_strand_id
1 'polypeptide(L)'
;MSRATSIKHIHTGHVVTFDIDTVLLPNGQTIDLDMIRHPGASAIVPVHEDGSVTLIRQFRHAAGGFIYEIPAGKLNPGEDPQDCAARELEEEIGYRAGQLDLLTSIFTAPGCT
;
A
#
# COMPACT_ATOMS: atom_id res chain seq x y z
N MET A 1 18.77 7.61 11.15
CA MET A 1 18.04 7.16 9.95
C MET A 1 19.03 6.95 8.82
N SER A 2 18.98 5.81 8.17
CA SER A 2 19.82 5.52 7.02
C SER A 2 19.28 6.27 5.78
N ARG A 3 20.20 6.66 4.90
CA ARG A 3 19.89 7.33 3.64
C ARG A 3 20.56 6.60 2.49
N ALA A 4 19.90 6.61 1.35
CA ALA A 4 20.55 6.18 0.13
C ALA A 4 21.64 7.19 -0.25
N THR A 5 22.86 6.71 -0.45
CA THR A 5 23.98 7.51 -0.97
C THR A 5 23.98 7.51 -2.49
N SER A 6 23.41 6.48 -3.10
CA SER A 6 23.13 6.41 -4.54
C SER A 6 21.96 5.50 -4.81
N ILE A 7 21.28 5.71 -5.92
CA ILE A 7 20.15 4.91 -6.38
C ILE A 7 20.43 4.49 -7.81
N LYS A 8 20.41 3.17 -8.06
CA LYS A 8 20.48 2.60 -9.40
C LYS A 8 19.11 2.14 -9.82
N HIS A 9 18.52 2.82 -10.81
CA HIS A 9 17.24 2.42 -11.36
C HIS A 9 17.39 1.15 -12.21
N ILE A 10 16.53 0.16 -11.96
CA ILE A 10 16.55 -1.12 -12.66
C ILE A 10 15.36 -1.24 -13.61
N HIS A 11 14.14 -1.01 -13.11
CA HIS A 11 12.94 -1.20 -13.91
C HIS A 11 11.77 -0.35 -13.39
N THR A 12 11.02 0.22 -14.33
CA THR A 12 9.74 0.88 -14.05
C THR A 12 8.61 -0.01 -14.53
N GLY A 13 7.81 -0.52 -13.60
CA GLY A 13 6.60 -1.28 -13.89
C GLY A 13 5.36 -0.39 -14.00
N HIS A 14 4.19 -1.02 -14.17
CA HIS A 14 2.91 -0.29 -14.22
C HIS A 14 2.53 0.32 -12.87
N VAL A 15 2.93 -0.30 -11.77
CA VAL A 15 2.56 0.11 -10.41
C VAL A 15 3.78 0.45 -9.59
N VAL A 16 4.83 -0.37 -9.67
CA VAL A 16 6.01 -0.26 -8.83
C VAL A 16 7.26 0.03 -9.66
N THR A 17 8.23 0.62 -9.00
CA THR A 17 9.57 0.83 -9.54
C THR A 17 10.55 -0.02 -8.76
N PHE A 18 11.43 -0.73 -9.45
CA PHE A 18 12.51 -1.50 -8.83
C PHE A 18 13.82 -0.75 -8.97
N ASP A 19 14.45 -0.48 -7.83
CA ASP A 19 15.75 0.19 -7.74
C ASP A 19 16.68 -0.60 -6.83
N ILE A 20 17.98 -0.34 -6.97
CA ILE A 20 18.99 -0.76 -6.00
C ILE A 20 19.50 0.48 -5.31
N ASP A 21 19.30 0.57 -4.01
CA ASP A 21 19.76 1.68 -3.18
C ASP A 21 21.06 1.28 -2.48
N THR A 22 22.10 2.07 -2.64
CA THR A 22 23.31 1.95 -1.82
C THR A 22 23.10 2.78 -0.56
N VAL A 23 23.15 2.15 0.60
CA VAL A 23 22.72 2.74 1.87
C VAL A 23 23.85 2.69 2.89
N LEU A 24 24.09 3.81 3.56
CA LEU A 24 24.96 3.87 4.74
C LEU A 24 24.10 3.55 5.97
N LEU A 25 24.40 2.41 6.59
CA LEU A 25 23.69 1.96 7.80
C LEU A 25 24.18 2.70 9.05
N PRO A 26 23.39 2.71 10.13
CA PRO A 26 23.79 3.33 11.40
C PRO A 26 25.09 2.78 12.00
N ASN A 27 25.46 1.53 11.69
CA ASN A 27 26.71 0.90 12.15
C ASN A 27 27.93 1.29 11.32
N GLY A 28 27.77 2.18 10.33
CA GLY A 28 28.84 2.65 9.45
C GLY A 28 29.11 1.78 8.22
N GLN A 29 28.40 0.67 8.08
CA GLN A 29 28.53 -0.19 6.89
C GLN A 29 27.72 0.37 5.72
N THR A 30 28.25 0.16 4.51
CA THR A 30 27.54 0.48 3.28
C THR A 30 27.10 -0.82 2.62
N ILE A 31 25.83 -0.93 2.28
CA ILE A 31 25.24 -2.09 1.63
C ILE A 31 24.34 -1.68 0.47
N ASP A 32 24.10 -2.60 -0.45
CA ASP A 32 23.11 -2.45 -1.51
C ASP A 32 21.83 -3.17 -1.12
N LEU A 33 20.70 -2.49 -1.27
CA LEU A 33 19.38 -3.01 -0.97
C LEU A 33 18.50 -2.97 -2.21
N ASP A 34 17.80 -4.07 -2.45
CA ASP A 34 16.72 -4.10 -3.43
C ASP A 34 15.53 -3.35 -2.89
N MET A 35 15.07 -2.35 -3.63
CA MET A 35 13.97 -1.48 -3.21
C MET A 35 12.84 -1.51 -4.22
N ILE A 36 11.64 -1.79 -3.74
CA ILE A 36 10.41 -1.65 -4.50
C ILE A 36 9.71 -0.37 -4.04
N ARG A 37 9.53 0.58 -4.96
CA ARG A 37 8.80 1.82 -4.66
C ARG A 37 7.37 1.71 -5.12
N HIS A 38 6.45 1.93 -4.21
CA HIS A 38 5.01 1.83 -4.40
C HIS A 38 4.34 3.13 -3.91
N PRO A 39 3.27 3.60 -4.59
CA PRO A 39 2.62 4.85 -4.21
C PRO A 39 1.95 4.84 -2.84
N GLY A 40 1.78 3.67 -2.26
CA GLY A 40 0.98 3.50 -1.06
C GLY A 40 -0.46 3.14 -1.38
N ALA A 41 -1.18 2.69 -0.39
CA ALA A 41 -2.58 2.31 -0.52
C ALA A 41 -3.34 2.59 0.76
N SER A 42 -4.64 2.75 0.63
CA SER A 42 -5.56 2.76 1.76
C SER A 42 -6.44 1.52 1.71
N ALA A 43 -6.66 0.90 2.86
CA ALA A 43 -7.60 -0.19 3.03
C ALA A 43 -8.67 0.22 4.03
N ILE A 44 -9.90 -0.23 3.81
CA ILE A 44 -11.05 0.18 4.61
C ILE A 44 -11.72 -1.06 5.20
N VAL A 45 -12.10 -0.99 6.47
CA VAL A 45 -12.98 -1.98 7.09
C VAL A 45 -14.40 -1.38 7.14
N PRO A 46 -15.28 -1.73 6.16
CA PRO A 46 -16.63 -1.18 6.14
C PRO A 46 -17.50 -1.91 7.16
N VAL A 47 -17.83 -1.23 8.25
CA VAL A 47 -18.69 -1.79 9.31
C VAL A 47 -20.07 -1.21 9.17
N HIS A 48 -21.07 -2.09 9.04
CA HIS A 48 -22.48 -1.73 8.94
C HIS A 48 -23.12 -1.60 10.32
N GLU A 49 -24.31 -1.03 10.36
CA GLU A 49 -25.04 -0.78 11.62
C GLU A 49 -25.29 -2.07 12.42
N ASP A 50 -25.46 -3.19 11.74
CA ASP A 50 -25.65 -4.50 12.39
C ASP A 50 -24.36 -5.16 12.86
N GLY A 51 -23.20 -4.49 12.67
CA GLY A 51 -21.89 -5.00 13.01
C GLY A 51 -21.24 -5.89 11.95
N SER A 52 -21.92 -6.14 10.84
CA SER A 52 -21.33 -6.89 9.72
C SER A 52 -20.27 -6.07 8.99
N VAL A 53 -19.37 -6.76 8.30
CA VAL A 53 -18.30 -6.16 7.51
C VAL A 53 -18.43 -6.64 6.07
N THR A 54 -18.30 -5.72 5.12
CA THR A 54 -18.29 -6.06 3.70
C THR A 54 -16.87 -6.41 3.26
N LEU A 55 -16.73 -7.58 2.63
CA LEU A 55 -15.50 -8.00 1.96
C LEU A 55 -15.75 -8.06 0.45
N ILE A 56 -14.70 -7.85 -0.32
CA ILE A 56 -14.71 -8.08 -1.76
C ILE A 56 -14.06 -9.42 -2.07
N ARG A 57 -14.54 -10.10 -3.12
CA ARG A 57 -13.90 -11.29 -3.66
C ARG A 57 -13.17 -10.90 -4.94
N GLN A 58 -11.87 -11.10 -4.98
CA GLN A 58 -11.04 -10.61 -6.06
C GLN A 58 -9.99 -11.64 -6.47
N PHE A 59 -9.76 -11.77 -7.78
CA PHE A 59 -8.66 -12.58 -8.28
C PHE A 59 -7.33 -11.87 -8.00
N ARG A 60 -6.44 -12.61 -7.34
CA ARG A 60 -5.07 -12.16 -7.08
C ARG A 60 -4.10 -13.21 -7.61
N HIS A 61 -3.39 -12.87 -8.68
CA HIS A 61 -2.40 -13.78 -9.29
C HIS A 61 -1.35 -14.23 -8.27
N ALA A 62 -0.85 -13.32 -7.45
CA ALA A 62 0.15 -13.63 -6.42
C ALA A 62 -0.35 -14.62 -5.37
N ALA A 63 -1.66 -14.67 -5.13
CA ALA A 63 -2.29 -15.63 -4.22
C ALA A 63 -2.71 -16.93 -4.90
N GLY A 64 -2.56 -17.01 -6.22
CA GLY A 64 -2.92 -18.19 -7.00
C GLY A 64 -4.41 -18.36 -7.27
N GLY A 65 -5.22 -17.34 -7.05
CA GLY A 65 -6.67 -17.42 -7.29
C GLY A 65 -7.46 -16.30 -6.65
N PHE A 66 -8.74 -16.58 -6.41
CA PHE A 66 -9.63 -15.63 -5.76
C PHE A 66 -9.45 -15.65 -4.24
N ILE A 67 -9.43 -14.47 -3.64
CA ILE A 67 -9.40 -14.32 -2.18
C ILE A 67 -10.42 -13.27 -1.75
N TYR A 68 -10.77 -13.30 -0.48
CA TYR A 68 -11.59 -12.26 0.15
C TYR A 68 -10.70 -11.22 0.78
N GLU A 69 -11.02 -9.96 0.54
CA GLU A 69 -10.24 -8.82 1.03
C GLU A 69 -11.16 -7.73 1.52
N ILE A 70 -10.68 -6.89 2.43
CA ILE A 70 -11.31 -5.60 2.66
C ILE A 70 -11.08 -4.70 1.43
N PRO A 71 -11.98 -3.78 1.09
CA PRO A 71 -11.76 -2.84 0.00
C PRO A 71 -10.47 -2.06 0.20
N ALA A 72 -9.71 -1.91 -0.86
CA ALA A 72 -8.43 -1.20 -0.83
C ALA A 72 -8.08 -0.67 -2.21
N GLY A 73 -7.26 0.35 -2.26
CA GLY A 73 -6.76 0.88 -3.51
C GLY A 73 -5.55 1.77 -3.34
N LYS A 74 -4.85 1.98 -4.44
CA LYS A 74 -3.63 2.79 -4.48
C LYS A 74 -3.95 4.26 -4.34
N LEU A 75 -3.05 4.99 -3.67
CA LEU A 75 -3.08 6.44 -3.64
C LEU A 75 -2.80 7.01 -5.04
N ASN A 76 -3.60 7.99 -5.44
CA ASN A 76 -3.25 8.84 -6.58
C ASN A 76 -2.13 9.81 -6.16
N PRO A 77 -1.34 10.34 -7.12
CA PRO A 77 -0.32 11.33 -6.79
C PRO A 77 -0.88 12.50 -5.97
N GLY A 78 -0.30 12.75 -4.79
CA GLY A 78 -0.71 13.83 -3.90
C GLY A 78 -2.02 13.61 -3.15
N GLU A 79 -2.63 12.44 -3.27
CA GLU A 79 -3.89 12.14 -2.60
C GLU A 79 -3.67 11.85 -1.11
N ASP A 80 -4.51 12.42 -0.27
CA ASP A 80 -4.53 12.11 1.16
C ASP A 80 -5.06 10.69 1.38
N PRO A 81 -4.46 9.88 2.28
CA PRO A 81 -4.92 8.51 2.52
C PRO A 81 -6.39 8.39 2.93
N GLN A 82 -6.93 9.35 3.68
CA GLN A 82 -8.34 9.35 4.05
C GLN A 82 -9.24 9.57 2.84
N ASP A 83 -8.87 10.47 1.94
CA ASP A 83 -9.60 10.72 0.69
C ASP A 83 -9.55 9.51 -0.22
N CYS A 84 -8.40 8.84 -0.31
CA CYS A 84 -8.24 7.58 -1.02
C CYS A 84 -9.18 6.51 -0.46
N ALA A 85 -9.24 6.36 0.86
CA ALA A 85 -10.14 5.40 1.52
C ALA A 85 -11.60 5.66 1.16
N ALA A 86 -12.05 6.90 1.23
CA ALA A 86 -13.42 7.29 0.89
C ALA A 86 -13.73 7.01 -0.58
N ARG A 87 -12.81 7.34 -1.48
CA ARG A 87 -12.95 7.12 -2.91
C ARG A 87 -13.03 5.63 -3.25
N GLU A 88 -12.11 4.83 -2.71
CA GLU A 88 -12.08 3.38 -2.98
C GLU A 88 -13.31 2.67 -2.40
N LEU A 89 -13.79 3.08 -1.26
CA LEU A 89 -15.04 2.55 -0.68
C LEU A 89 -16.20 2.74 -1.65
N GLU A 90 -16.34 3.93 -2.21
CA GLU A 90 -17.41 4.26 -3.14
C GLU A 90 -17.25 3.51 -4.46
N GLU A 91 -16.03 3.46 -5.01
CA GLU A 91 -15.75 2.79 -6.28
C GLU A 91 -15.91 1.26 -6.19
N GLU A 92 -15.45 0.64 -5.10
CA GLU A 92 -15.41 -0.82 -5.01
C GLU A 92 -16.72 -1.43 -4.53
N ILE A 93 -17.43 -0.80 -3.60
CA ILE A 93 -18.66 -1.37 -3.04
C ILE A 93 -19.85 -0.43 -3.07
N GLY A 94 -19.70 0.78 -3.59
CA GLY A 94 -20.80 1.72 -3.78
C GLY A 94 -21.31 2.38 -2.51
N TYR A 95 -20.62 2.25 -1.38
CA TYR A 95 -21.01 2.89 -0.13
C TYR A 95 -20.27 4.18 0.11
N ARG A 96 -20.93 5.11 0.76
CA ARG A 96 -20.34 6.34 1.26
C ARG A 96 -20.14 6.23 2.76
N ALA A 97 -18.94 6.57 3.24
CA ALA A 97 -18.66 6.55 4.67
C ALA A 97 -19.37 7.71 5.37
N GLY A 98 -20.08 7.41 6.45
CA GLY A 98 -20.58 8.42 7.36
C GLY A 98 -19.50 8.95 8.28
N GLN A 99 -18.57 8.09 8.65
CA GLN A 99 -17.42 8.40 9.48
C GLN A 99 -16.23 7.50 9.07
N LEU A 100 -15.05 8.10 9.02
CA LEU A 100 -13.79 7.38 8.77
C LEU A 100 -12.84 7.62 9.93
N ASP A 101 -12.45 6.53 10.59
CA ASP A 101 -11.50 6.56 11.68
C ASP A 101 -10.22 5.84 11.27
N LEU A 102 -9.07 6.49 11.44
CA LEU A 102 -7.79 5.85 11.22
C LEU A 102 -7.54 4.80 12.31
N LEU A 103 -7.37 3.55 11.90
CA LEU A 103 -7.02 2.48 12.82
C LEU A 103 -5.51 2.37 13.01
N THR A 104 -4.77 2.33 11.90
CA THR A 104 -3.32 2.20 11.93
C THR A 104 -2.72 2.51 10.56
N SER A 105 -1.41 2.65 10.56
CA SER A 105 -0.61 2.71 9.35
C SER A 105 0.52 1.69 9.49
N ILE A 106 0.72 0.85 8.49
CA ILE A 106 1.67 -0.25 8.55
C ILE A 106 2.60 -0.25 7.34
N PHE A 107 3.75 -0.86 7.53
CA PHE A 107 4.60 -1.30 6.42
C PHE A 107 4.28 -2.76 6.11
N THR A 108 3.99 -3.09 4.85
CA THR A 108 3.63 -4.45 4.47
C THR A 108 4.84 -5.36 4.29
N ALA A 109 5.94 -4.82 3.78
CA ALA A 109 7.17 -5.57 3.54
C ALA A 109 8.40 -4.65 3.68
N PRO A 110 8.70 -4.15 4.90
CA PRO A 110 9.70 -3.09 5.08
C PRO A 110 11.13 -3.53 4.74
N GLY A 111 11.36 -4.82 4.51
CA GLY A 111 12.64 -5.31 4.02
C GLY A 111 12.94 -4.91 2.59
N CYS A 112 11.94 -4.55 1.77
CA CYS A 112 12.14 -4.20 0.37
C CYS A 112 11.22 -3.08 -0.15
N THR A 113 10.24 -2.62 0.62
CA THR A 113 9.30 -1.60 0.12
C THR A 113 8.79 -0.66 1.22
#